data_efffc4535d3fb932ef6bf8007f8e0c44
#
_entry.id   efffc4535d3fb932ef6bf8007f8e0c44
#
_cell.length_a   1.000
_cell.length_b   1.000
_cell.length_c   1.000
_cell.angle_alpha   90.00
_cell.angle_beta   90.00
_cell.angle_gamma   90.00
#
_symmetry.space_group_name_H-M   'P 1'
#
loop_
_entity.id
_entity.type
_entity.pdbx_description
1 polymer ?
#
loop_
_entity_poly.entity_id
_entity_poly.type
_entity_poly.pdbx_seq_one_letter_code
_entity_poly.pdbx_strand_id
1 'polypeptide(L)'
;KQTLFSLLMCVLAIAGCDTQKQAIVGYELALTRAKQTLDSLYLNYSVSGTCLLRENYPSNIGEYTATYLASEEQKNMPNLYSYLWPYSGTFSAVNALFATTGDKEYKSVLDNKVLVGLEEYFDTRRTPEAYASYINSAPQSDRFYDDNVWLGIDFTDTYMLTKEPKYLQKAQLIWNFIE
;
A
#
# COMPACT_ATOMS: atom_id res chain seq x y z
N LYS A 1 -47.40 31.07 15.96
CA LYS A 1 -46.93 30.19 14.84
C LYS A 1 -45.52 30.54 14.41
N GLN A 2 -45.09 31.80 14.37
CA GLN A 2 -43.71 32.21 14.01
C GLN A 2 -42.67 31.79 15.04
N THR A 3 -42.96 31.83 16.33
CA THR A 3 -42.04 31.45 17.41
C THR A 3 -41.71 29.95 17.42
N LEU A 4 -42.68 29.09 17.08
CA LEU A 4 -42.46 27.64 16.98
C LEU A 4 -41.57 27.25 15.81
N PHE A 5 -41.71 27.96 14.69
CA PHE A 5 -40.89 27.71 13.49
C PHE A 5 -39.43 28.12 13.70
N SER A 6 -39.19 29.25 14.36
CA SER A 6 -37.84 29.71 14.72
C SER A 6 -37.15 28.78 15.71
N LEU A 7 -37.88 28.20 16.69
CA LEU A 7 -37.32 27.23 17.64
C LEU A 7 -36.92 25.92 16.93
N LEU A 8 -37.72 25.43 15.97
CA LEU A 8 -37.45 24.23 15.22
C LEU A 8 -36.20 24.38 14.30
N MET A 9 -36.04 25.55 13.67
CA MET A 9 -34.85 25.86 12.87
C MET A 9 -33.58 25.94 13.73
N CYS A 10 -33.63 26.47 14.93
CA CYS A 10 -32.47 26.51 15.84
C CYS A 10 -32.09 25.10 16.31
N VAL A 11 -33.03 24.21 16.61
CA VAL A 11 -32.76 22.84 17.02
C VAL A 11 -32.12 22.02 15.88
N LEU A 12 -32.58 22.18 14.63
CA LEU A 12 -32.01 21.54 13.47
C LEU A 12 -30.57 22.03 13.17
N ALA A 13 -30.28 23.32 13.37
CA ALA A 13 -28.94 23.89 13.17
C ALA A 13 -27.94 23.38 14.24
N ILE A 14 -28.38 23.21 15.49
CA ILE A 14 -27.54 22.69 16.57
C ILE A 14 -27.24 21.20 16.36
N ALA A 15 -28.23 20.38 15.97
CA ALA A 15 -28.05 18.97 15.69
C ALA A 15 -27.12 18.75 14.49
N GLY A 16 -27.21 19.58 13.44
CA GLY A 16 -26.29 19.53 12.28
C GLY A 16 -24.84 19.89 12.65
N CYS A 17 -24.67 20.84 13.57
CA CYS A 17 -23.34 21.26 14.05
C CYS A 17 -22.64 20.14 14.87
N ASP A 18 -23.36 19.43 15.70
CA ASP A 18 -22.81 18.35 16.53
C ASP A 18 -22.43 17.12 15.65
N THR A 19 -23.26 16.77 14.67
CA THR A 19 -22.97 15.68 13.73
C THR A 19 -21.72 16.00 12.90
N GLN A 20 -21.56 17.22 12.45
CA GLN A 20 -20.41 17.65 11.70
C GLN A 20 -19.13 17.65 12.55
N LYS A 21 -19.20 18.09 13.80
CA LYS A 21 -18.07 18.00 14.75
C LYS A 21 -17.66 16.55 15.01
N GLN A 22 -18.62 15.65 15.23
CA GLN A 22 -18.32 14.22 15.42
C GLN A 22 -17.68 13.59 14.19
N ALA A 23 -18.13 13.94 12.98
CA ALA A 23 -17.54 13.47 11.74
C ALA A 23 -16.09 13.97 11.58
N ILE A 24 -15.82 15.23 11.89
CA ILE A 24 -14.45 15.80 11.83
C ILE A 24 -13.53 15.09 12.84
N VAL A 25 -13.96 14.91 14.08
CA VAL A 25 -13.18 14.19 15.09
C VAL A 25 -12.91 12.75 14.69
N GLY A 26 -13.89 12.07 14.09
CA GLY A 26 -13.74 10.71 13.56
C GLY A 26 -12.71 10.64 12.43
N TYR A 27 -12.74 11.59 11.51
CA TYR A 27 -11.79 11.71 10.42
C TYR A 27 -10.34 11.91 10.94
N GLU A 28 -10.15 12.89 11.83
CA GLU A 28 -8.82 13.19 12.39
C GLU A 28 -8.25 12.00 13.17
N LEU A 29 -9.09 11.29 13.92
CA LEU A 29 -8.67 10.09 14.63
C LEU A 29 -8.27 8.97 13.66
N ALA A 30 -9.06 8.74 12.60
CA ALA A 30 -8.74 7.73 11.58
C ALA A 30 -7.43 8.06 10.85
N LEU A 31 -7.24 9.31 10.45
CA LEU A 31 -6.01 9.78 9.82
C LEU A 31 -4.80 9.60 10.74
N THR A 32 -4.93 9.98 12.02
CA THR A 32 -3.87 9.80 13.02
C THR A 32 -3.49 8.33 13.14
N ARG A 33 -4.46 7.42 13.23
CA ARG A 33 -4.23 5.98 13.31
C ARG A 33 -3.57 5.43 12.05
N ALA A 34 -3.98 5.87 10.87
CA ALA A 34 -3.37 5.46 9.60
C ALA A 34 -1.88 5.84 9.54
N LYS A 35 -1.53 7.08 9.93
CA LYS A 35 -0.14 7.53 10.03
C LYS A 35 0.66 6.69 11.02
N GLN A 36 0.16 6.50 12.24
CA GLN A 36 0.81 5.70 13.27
C GLN A 36 1.00 4.23 12.84
N THR A 37 0.05 3.68 12.08
CA THR A 37 0.16 2.32 11.55
C THR A 37 1.29 2.23 10.52
N LEU A 38 1.40 3.19 9.60
CA LEU A 38 2.48 3.24 8.62
C LEU A 38 3.86 3.41 9.29
N ASP A 39 3.95 4.30 10.29
CA ASP A 39 5.17 4.49 11.08
C ASP A 39 5.58 3.21 11.81
N SER A 40 4.61 2.53 12.43
CA SER A 40 4.82 1.25 13.13
C SER A 40 5.23 0.14 12.18
N LEU A 41 4.68 0.11 10.96
CA LEU A 41 5.10 -0.82 9.93
C LEU A 41 6.58 -0.65 9.61
N TYR A 42 7.01 0.55 9.28
CA TYR A 42 8.42 0.80 8.97
C TYR A 42 9.34 0.59 10.17
N LEU A 43 8.91 0.96 11.38
CA LEU A 43 9.69 0.75 12.60
C LEU A 43 9.99 -0.73 12.86
N ASN A 44 8.99 -1.60 12.67
CA ASN A 44 9.08 -3.00 13.05
C ASN A 44 9.50 -3.92 11.91
N TYR A 45 9.17 -3.59 10.66
CA TYR A 45 9.34 -4.48 9.52
C TYR A 45 10.47 -4.07 8.57
N SER A 46 11.07 -2.88 8.68
CA SER A 46 12.19 -2.49 7.82
C SER A 46 13.38 -3.42 7.95
N VAL A 47 14.00 -3.75 6.82
CA VAL A 47 15.26 -4.47 6.76
C VAL A 47 16.37 -3.47 6.52
N SER A 48 17.33 -3.41 7.44
CA SER A 48 18.45 -2.45 7.40
C SER A 48 19.23 -2.54 6.07
N GLY A 49 19.54 -1.40 5.48
CA GLY A 49 20.29 -1.29 4.22
C GLY A 49 19.47 -1.58 2.97
N THR A 50 18.15 -1.78 3.08
CA THR A 50 17.24 -2.03 1.96
C THR A 50 15.99 -1.16 2.07
N CYS A 51 15.15 -1.16 1.00
CA CYS A 51 13.78 -0.64 1.03
C CYS A 51 12.73 -1.76 1.19
N LEU A 52 13.17 -2.98 1.49
CA LEU A 52 12.30 -4.14 1.70
C LEU A 52 11.79 -4.21 3.13
N LEU A 53 10.70 -4.93 3.30
CA LEU A 53 10.08 -5.22 4.60
C LEU A 53 10.25 -6.70 4.94
N ARG A 54 10.23 -7.02 6.23
CA ARG A 54 10.22 -8.41 6.72
C ARG A 54 8.87 -9.05 6.48
N GLU A 55 8.87 -10.38 6.40
CA GLU A 55 7.62 -11.15 6.29
C GLU A 55 6.85 -11.15 7.61
N ASN A 56 7.51 -11.22 8.74
CA ASN A 56 6.88 -11.34 10.05
C ASN A 56 7.58 -10.50 11.14
N TYR A 57 6.85 -10.26 12.24
CA TYR A 57 7.36 -9.60 13.44
C TYR A 57 6.78 -10.27 14.72
N PRO A 58 7.61 -10.54 15.76
CA PRO A 58 9.07 -10.42 15.74
C PRO A 58 9.69 -11.37 14.72
N SER A 59 10.80 -10.92 14.09
CA SER A 59 11.46 -11.71 13.06
C SER A 59 12.36 -12.77 13.68
N ASN A 60 11.96 -14.03 13.57
CA ASN A 60 12.81 -15.18 13.85
C ASN A 60 13.48 -15.61 12.55
N ILE A 61 14.57 -14.94 12.18
CA ILE A 61 15.30 -15.25 10.96
C ILE A 61 15.73 -16.73 11.00
N GLY A 62 15.27 -17.51 10.03
CA GLY A 62 15.59 -18.93 9.90
C GLY A 62 14.54 -19.90 10.44
N GLU A 63 13.50 -19.42 11.16
CA GLU A 63 12.46 -20.30 11.71
C GLU A 63 11.15 -20.27 10.91
N TYR A 64 10.87 -19.16 10.20
CA TYR A 64 9.65 -19.02 9.42
C TYR A 64 9.88 -19.44 7.97
N THR A 65 9.13 -20.43 7.52
CA THR A 65 9.06 -20.84 6.12
C THR A 65 7.60 -20.77 5.68
N ALA A 66 7.31 -20.02 4.62
CA ALA A 66 5.96 -19.97 4.09
C ALA A 66 5.58 -21.32 3.48
N THR A 67 4.41 -21.85 3.89
CA THR A 67 3.92 -23.15 3.43
C THR A 67 2.91 -23.05 2.29
N TYR A 68 2.47 -21.86 1.93
CA TYR A 68 1.43 -21.59 0.94
C TYR A 68 1.98 -21.18 -0.43
N LEU A 69 3.29 -21.30 -0.65
CA LEU A 69 3.90 -20.87 -1.89
C LEU A 69 3.78 -21.89 -3.00
N ALA A 70 3.66 -21.37 -4.21
CA ALA A 70 3.51 -22.18 -5.42
C ALA A 70 4.79 -22.91 -5.82
N SER A 71 5.97 -22.33 -5.57
CA SER A 71 7.26 -22.95 -5.92
C SER A 71 7.75 -23.91 -4.84
N GLU A 72 8.01 -25.16 -5.23
CA GLU A 72 8.62 -26.16 -4.34
C GLU A 72 10.01 -25.74 -3.82
N GLU A 73 10.76 -24.98 -4.64
CA GLU A 73 12.08 -24.48 -4.27
C GLU A 73 12.02 -23.46 -3.12
N GLN A 74 10.94 -22.67 -3.06
CA GLN A 74 10.74 -21.66 -2.03
C GLN A 74 10.16 -22.22 -0.72
N LYS A 75 9.46 -23.35 -0.76
CA LYS A 75 8.81 -23.95 0.41
C LYS A 75 9.76 -24.29 1.56
N ASN A 76 11.03 -24.47 1.26
CA ASN A 76 12.05 -24.87 2.23
C ASN A 76 13.05 -23.75 2.54
N MET A 77 12.85 -22.53 2.04
CA MET A 77 13.74 -21.40 2.29
C MET A 77 13.14 -20.45 3.34
N PRO A 78 13.95 -19.99 4.31
CA PRO A 78 13.51 -18.97 5.25
C PRO A 78 13.18 -17.67 4.51
N ASN A 79 12.01 -17.08 4.82
CA ASN A 79 11.61 -15.82 4.23
C ASN A 79 12.13 -14.65 5.04
N LEU A 80 13.23 -14.05 4.59
CA LEU A 80 13.74 -12.82 5.19
C LEU A 80 12.85 -11.63 4.84
N TYR A 81 12.35 -11.59 3.62
CA TYR A 81 11.58 -10.47 3.07
C TYR A 81 10.11 -10.85 2.89
N SER A 82 9.27 -9.83 2.95
CA SER A 82 7.85 -9.93 2.65
C SER A 82 7.62 -10.41 1.22
N TYR A 83 6.56 -11.20 1.02
CA TYR A 83 6.06 -11.49 -0.33
C TYR A 83 5.44 -10.25 -0.95
N LEU A 84 5.26 -10.29 -2.28
CA LEU A 84 4.73 -9.16 -3.05
C LEU A 84 3.36 -8.71 -2.56
N TRP A 85 2.44 -9.65 -2.30
CA TRP A 85 1.10 -9.32 -1.82
C TRP A 85 1.11 -8.43 -0.57
N PRO A 86 1.68 -8.84 0.59
CA PRO A 86 1.70 -7.97 1.77
C PRO A 86 2.55 -6.71 1.54
N TYR A 87 3.62 -6.76 0.72
CA TYR A 87 4.40 -5.58 0.37
C TYR A 87 3.57 -4.54 -0.40
N SER A 88 2.75 -4.98 -1.36
CA SER A 88 1.90 -4.09 -2.17
C SER A 88 0.91 -3.30 -1.33
N GLY A 89 0.47 -3.84 -0.19
CA GLY A 89 -0.37 -3.14 0.77
C GLY A 89 0.25 -1.83 1.29
N THR A 90 1.57 -1.74 1.33
CA THR A 90 2.28 -0.49 1.67
C THR A 90 2.11 0.56 0.57
N PHE A 91 2.09 0.16 -0.69
CA PHE A 91 1.84 1.06 -1.82
C PHE A 91 0.43 1.67 -1.71
N SER A 92 -0.59 0.84 -1.56
CA SER A 92 -1.98 1.28 -1.38
C SER A 92 -2.13 2.22 -0.18
N ALA A 93 -1.48 1.89 0.97
CA ALA A 93 -1.53 2.71 2.17
C ALA A 93 -0.90 4.10 1.98
N VAL A 94 0.26 4.17 1.33
CA VAL A 94 0.94 5.45 1.05
C VAL A 94 0.16 6.29 0.04
N ASN A 95 -0.41 5.66 -1.01
CA ASN A 95 -1.30 6.32 -1.95
C ASN A 95 -2.53 6.93 -1.25
N ALA A 96 -3.18 6.17 -0.37
CA ALA A 96 -4.35 6.64 0.37
C ALA A 96 -4.01 7.83 1.27
N LEU A 97 -2.86 7.79 1.97
CA LEU A 97 -2.39 8.90 2.79
C LEU A 97 -2.05 10.12 1.95
N PHE A 98 -1.38 9.94 0.80
CA PHE A 98 -1.08 11.04 -0.11
C PHE A 98 -2.37 11.66 -0.69
N ALA A 99 -3.30 10.85 -1.17
CA ALA A 99 -4.58 11.31 -1.69
C ALA A 99 -5.40 12.09 -0.65
N THR A 100 -5.39 11.62 0.60
CA THR A 100 -6.19 12.19 1.68
C THR A 100 -5.60 13.48 2.24
N THR A 101 -4.27 13.57 2.33
CA THR A 101 -3.59 14.70 3.00
C THR A 101 -3.02 15.72 2.02
N GLY A 102 -2.71 15.33 0.79
CA GLY A 102 -1.93 16.15 -0.15
C GLY A 102 -0.48 16.37 0.29
N ASP A 103 -0.03 15.70 1.36
CA ASP A 103 1.31 15.89 1.92
C ASP A 103 2.37 15.22 1.03
N LYS A 104 3.29 16.04 0.54
CA LYS A 104 4.39 15.60 -0.34
C LYS A 104 5.38 14.63 0.33
N GLU A 105 5.35 14.54 1.66
CA GLU A 105 6.15 13.54 2.37
C GLU A 105 5.74 12.12 1.95
N TYR A 106 4.43 11.85 1.80
CA TYR A 106 3.97 10.54 1.32
C TYR A 106 4.37 10.26 -0.13
N LYS A 107 4.39 11.28 -0.98
CA LYS A 107 4.95 11.15 -2.33
C LYS A 107 6.43 10.79 -2.30
N SER A 108 7.20 11.39 -1.39
CA SER A 108 8.61 11.07 -1.18
C SER A 108 8.80 9.65 -0.65
N VAL A 109 7.98 9.23 0.31
CA VAL A 109 7.98 7.83 0.82
C VAL A 109 7.67 6.86 -0.30
N LEU A 110 6.68 7.17 -1.15
CA LEU A 110 6.33 6.36 -2.31
C LEU A 110 7.53 6.18 -3.24
N ASP A 111 8.11 7.28 -3.72
CA ASP A 111 9.18 7.24 -4.73
C ASP A 111 10.50 6.67 -4.20
N ASN A 112 10.85 6.97 -2.96
CA ASN A 112 12.19 6.68 -2.43
C ASN A 112 12.26 5.45 -1.52
N LYS A 113 11.11 4.88 -1.14
CA LYS A 113 11.06 3.66 -0.33
C LYS A 113 10.19 2.58 -0.99
N VAL A 114 8.91 2.85 -1.17
CA VAL A 114 7.95 1.84 -1.65
C VAL A 114 8.32 1.33 -3.03
N LEU A 115 8.48 2.23 -3.99
CA LEU A 115 8.78 1.85 -5.38
C LEU A 115 10.19 1.30 -5.54
N VAL A 116 11.16 1.79 -4.77
CA VAL A 116 12.51 1.24 -4.77
C VAL A 116 12.52 -0.22 -4.29
N GLY A 117 11.80 -0.52 -3.21
CA GLY A 117 11.67 -1.91 -2.75
C GLY A 117 10.82 -2.77 -3.68
N LEU A 118 9.80 -2.19 -4.32
CA LEU A 118 8.95 -2.90 -5.27
C LEU A 118 9.73 -3.38 -6.51
N GLU A 119 10.72 -2.61 -6.99
CA GLU A 119 11.55 -3.02 -8.13
C GLU A 119 12.35 -4.31 -7.86
N GLU A 120 12.60 -4.69 -6.61
CA GLU A 120 13.23 -5.98 -6.27
C GLU A 120 12.37 -7.20 -6.66
N TYR A 121 11.06 -7.00 -6.84
CA TYR A 121 10.11 -8.03 -7.29
C TYR A 121 9.88 -8.01 -8.81
N PHE A 122 10.41 -7.01 -9.55
CA PHE A 122 10.14 -6.85 -10.97
C PHE A 122 10.95 -7.82 -11.82
N ASP A 123 10.28 -8.85 -12.36
CA ASP A 123 10.90 -9.93 -13.12
C ASP A 123 10.96 -9.62 -14.61
N THR A 124 12.16 -9.32 -15.09
CA THR A 124 12.48 -9.09 -16.49
C THR A 124 13.00 -10.34 -17.20
N ARG A 125 13.12 -11.48 -16.50
CA ARG A 125 13.63 -12.75 -17.05
C ARG A 125 12.60 -13.47 -17.91
N ARG A 126 11.33 -13.12 -17.78
CA ARG A 126 10.19 -13.72 -18.52
C ARG A 126 9.42 -12.65 -19.28
N THR A 127 8.90 -13.01 -20.44
CA THR A 127 8.08 -12.13 -21.29
C THR A 127 6.60 -12.57 -21.21
N PRO A 128 5.64 -11.65 -21.08
CA PRO A 128 5.84 -10.23 -20.79
C PRO A 128 6.47 -10.00 -19.41
N GLU A 129 7.13 -8.85 -19.21
CA GLU A 129 7.67 -8.48 -17.88
C GLU A 129 6.54 -8.23 -16.88
N ALA A 130 6.75 -8.64 -15.62
CA ALA A 130 5.76 -8.47 -14.56
C ALA A 130 6.40 -8.60 -13.17
N TYR A 131 5.65 -8.32 -12.12
CA TYR A 131 6.11 -8.51 -10.76
C TYR A 131 5.94 -9.96 -10.31
N ALA A 132 7.01 -10.53 -9.76
CA ALA A 132 7.03 -11.87 -9.19
C ALA A 132 6.59 -11.86 -7.71
N SER A 133 6.09 -12.97 -7.22
CA SER A 133 5.60 -13.08 -5.85
C SER A 133 6.67 -12.93 -4.77
N TYR A 134 7.94 -13.09 -5.14
CA TYR A 134 9.10 -12.88 -4.26
C TYR A 134 10.23 -12.18 -4.99
N ILE A 135 11.23 -11.69 -4.24
CA ILE A 135 12.34 -10.90 -4.78
C ILE A 135 13.17 -11.66 -5.80
N ASN A 136 13.70 -10.98 -6.81
CA ASN A 136 14.45 -11.57 -7.92
C ASN A 136 15.85 -12.07 -7.55
N SER A 137 16.41 -11.67 -6.41
CA SER A 137 17.66 -12.19 -5.88
C SER A 137 17.52 -13.59 -5.28
N ALA A 138 16.29 -14.05 -5.04
CA ALA A 138 15.95 -15.42 -4.64
C ALA A 138 15.69 -16.32 -5.87
N PRO A 139 15.49 -17.64 -5.68
CA PRO A 139 15.01 -18.52 -6.75
C PRO A 139 13.73 -17.97 -7.40
N GLN A 140 13.56 -18.25 -8.69
CA GLN A 140 12.45 -17.76 -9.48
C GLN A 140 11.11 -18.16 -8.85
N SER A 141 10.23 -17.17 -8.62
CA SER A 141 8.90 -17.34 -8.08
C SER A 141 7.82 -17.12 -9.13
N ASP A 142 6.58 -17.50 -8.81
CA ASP A 142 5.43 -17.29 -9.68
C ASP A 142 5.07 -15.81 -9.81
N ARG A 143 4.38 -15.49 -10.90
CA ARG A 143 3.81 -14.16 -11.16
C ARG A 143 2.30 -14.30 -11.17
N PHE A 144 1.66 -13.89 -10.09
CA PHE A 144 0.21 -13.98 -9.94
C PHE A 144 -0.49 -12.78 -10.57
N TYR A 145 -1.60 -13.04 -11.24
CA TYR A 145 -2.41 -11.99 -11.88
C TYR A 145 -2.99 -11.02 -10.87
N ASP A 146 -3.51 -11.52 -9.76
CA ASP A 146 -4.11 -10.72 -8.69
C ASP A 146 -3.08 -9.79 -8.03
N ASP A 147 -1.88 -10.27 -7.70
CA ASP A 147 -0.79 -9.43 -7.20
C ASP A 147 -0.49 -8.27 -8.16
N ASN A 148 -0.37 -8.57 -9.44
CA ASN A 148 -0.08 -7.58 -10.47
C ASN A 148 -1.26 -6.63 -10.72
N VAL A 149 -2.51 -7.11 -10.67
CA VAL A 149 -3.70 -6.26 -10.80
C VAL A 149 -3.73 -5.19 -9.71
N TRP A 150 -3.46 -5.56 -8.44
CA TRP A 150 -3.40 -4.58 -7.35
C TRP A 150 -2.35 -3.50 -7.60
N LEU A 151 -1.16 -3.88 -8.05
CA LEU A 151 -0.12 -2.91 -8.43
C LEU A 151 -0.56 -2.02 -9.60
N GLY A 152 -1.23 -2.59 -10.61
CA GLY A 152 -1.78 -1.84 -11.73
C GLY A 152 -2.79 -0.78 -11.29
N ILE A 153 -3.64 -1.10 -10.30
CA ILE A 153 -4.57 -0.16 -9.67
C ILE A 153 -3.79 0.95 -8.96
N ASP A 154 -2.84 0.60 -8.10
CA ASP A 154 -2.05 1.57 -7.34
C ASP A 154 -1.23 2.51 -8.22
N PHE A 155 -0.61 2.00 -9.29
CA PHE A 155 0.10 2.84 -10.28
C PHE A 155 -0.86 3.77 -11.02
N THR A 156 -2.06 3.30 -11.36
CA THR A 156 -3.09 4.12 -12.00
C THR A 156 -3.56 5.23 -11.07
N ASP A 157 -3.83 4.92 -9.81
CA ASP A 157 -4.22 5.89 -8.79
C ASP A 157 -3.12 6.94 -8.57
N THR A 158 -1.86 6.51 -8.47
CA THR A 158 -0.72 7.45 -8.37
C THR A 158 -0.65 8.36 -9.60
N TYR A 159 -0.86 7.83 -10.82
CA TYR A 159 -0.92 8.65 -12.01
C TYR A 159 -2.08 9.64 -11.96
N MET A 160 -3.25 9.22 -11.49
CA MET A 160 -4.41 10.13 -11.37
C MET A 160 -4.13 11.29 -10.39
N LEU A 161 -3.39 11.03 -9.32
CA LEU A 161 -3.00 12.03 -8.33
C LEU A 161 -1.89 12.98 -8.83
N THR A 162 -0.89 12.45 -9.53
CA THR A 162 0.35 13.20 -9.84
C THR A 162 0.44 13.68 -11.28
N LYS A 163 -0.21 12.97 -12.21
CA LYS A 163 -0.09 13.10 -13.67
C LYS A 163 1.32 12.82 -14.20
N GLU A 164 2.19 12.18 -13.43
CA GLU A 164 3.53 11.79 -13.86
C GLU A 164 3.48 10.55 -14.78
N PRO A 165 3.96 10.64 -16.04
CA PRO A 165 3.83 9.55 -17.02
C PRO A 165 4.47 8.21 -16.60
N LYS A 166 5.49 8.23 -15.75
CA LYS A 166 6.19 7.02 -15.27
C LYS A 166 5.25 6.00 -14.62
N TYR A 167 4.24 6.48 -13.88
CA TYR A 167 3.26 5.60 -13.22
C TYR A 167 2.30 4.97 -14.23
N LEU A 168 1.84 5.75 -15.21
CA LEU A 168 1.00 5.22 -16.28
C LEU A 168 1.74 4.16 -17.11
N GLN A 169 3.02 4.37 -17.39
CA GLN A 169 3.85 3.40 -18.11
C GLN A 169 3.96 2.08 -17.35
N LYS A 170 4.13 2.11 -16.01
CA LYS A 170 4.11 0.89 -15.19
C LYS A 170 2.75 0.20 -15.18
N ALA A 171 1.65 0.96 -15.08
CA ALA A 171 0.30 0.41 -15.17
C ALA A 171 0.05 -0.27 -16.53
N GLN A 172 0.49 0.33 -17.64
CA GLN A 172 0.38 -0.25 -18.99
C GLN A 172 1.23 -1.52 -19.14
N LEU A 173 2.43 -1.54 -18.56
CA LEU A 173 3.29 -2.73 -18.56
C LEU A 173 2.60 -3.89 -17.83
N ILE A 174 2.01 -3.62 -16.66
CA ILE A 174 1.25 -4.62 -15.90
C ILE A 174 0.03 -5.09 -16.70
N TRP A 175 -0.67 -4.18 -17.35
CA TRP A 175 -1.82 -4.52 -18.22
C TRP A 175 -1.42 -5.52 -19.31
N ASN A 176 -0.28 -5.31 -19.98
CA ASN A 176 0.22 -6.22 -21.03
C ASN A 176 0.55 -7.63 -20.49
N PHE A 177 0.77 -7.78 -19.20
CA PHE A 177 0.96 -9.10 -18.59
C PHE A 177 -0.38 -9.79 -18.28
N ILE A 178 -1.43 -9.01 -17.98
CA ILE A 178 -2.73 -9.54 -17.55
C ILE A 178 -3.61 -9.90 -18.75
N GLU A 179 -3.50 -9.15 -19.86
CA GLU A 179 -4.28 -9.35 -21.08
C GLU A 179 -3.88 -10.65 -21.83
#